data_004b62781b7bec73b2535e5d90e5b778
#
_entry.id   004b62781b7bec73b2535e5d90e5b778
#
_cell.length_a   1.000
_cell.length_b   1.000
_cell.length_c   1.000
_cell.angle_alpha   90.00
_cell.angle_beta   90.00
_cell.angle_gamma   90.00
#
_symmetry.space_group_name_H-M   'P 1'
#
loop_
_entity.id
_entity.type
_entity.pdbx_description
1 polymer ?
#
loop_
_entity_poly.entity_id
_entity_poly.type
_entity_poly.pdbx_seq_one_letter_code
_entity_poly.pdbx_strand_id
1 'polypeptide(L)'
;MNKTELIQAVAASAGVTKKVATDVVNATFDSIKAELAKKEKVQLIGFGTFEAKKRGARQGINPRTGEKVKIAASYAPTFKAGKALKTEVNKKKRATKKA
;
A
#
# COMPACT_ATOMS: atom_id res chain seq x y z
N MET A 1 -3.71 -13.21 0.04
CA MET A 1 -2.78 -13.16 1.19
C MET A 1 -3.22 -12.08 2.16
N ASN A 2 -3.26 -12.40 3.42
CA ASN A 2 -3.56 -11.40 4.44
C ASN A 2 -2.30 -11.14 5.27
N LYS A 3 -2.43 -10.31 6.30
CA LYS A 3 -1.27 -9.93 7.11
C LYS A 3 -0.64 -11.13 7.81
N THR A 4 -1.47 -12.04 8.31
CA THR A 4 -0.97 -13.24 8.98
C THR A 4 -0.14 -14.09 8.03
N GLU A 5 -0.64 -14.29 6.83
CA GLU A 5 0.07 -15.06 5.82
C GLU A 5 1.36 -14.35 5.39
N LEU A 6 1.32 -13.03 5.29
CA LEU A 6 2.51 -12.26 4.97
C LEU A 6 3.59 -12.44 6.06
N ILE A 7 3.17 -12.41 7.32
CA ILE A 7 4.10 -12.61 8.44
C ILE A 7 4.75 -13.99 8.37
N GLN A 8 3.95 -15.02 8.04
CA GLN A 8 4.48 -16.38 7.91
C GLN A 8 5.50 -16.46 6.77
N ALA A 9 5.20 -15.82 5.64
CA ALA A 9 6.10 -15.81 4.50
C ALA A 9 7.40 -15.07 4.82
N VAL A 10 7.30 -13.97 5.54
CA VAL A 10 8.48 -13.21 5.94
C VAL A 10 9.34 -14.02 6.91
N ALA A 11 8.71 -14.71 7.87
CA ALA A 11 9.44 -15.54 8.81
C ALA A 11 10.23 -16.64 8.10
N ALA A 12 9.60 -17.29 7.14
CA ALA A 12 10.26 -18.34 6.37
C ALA A 12 11.38 -17.79 5.50
N SER A 13 11.12 -16.68 4.81
CA SER A 13 12.10 -16.07 3.91
C SER A 13 13.32 -15.54 4.64
N ALA A 14 13.11 -14.92 5.80
CA ALA A 14 14.18 -14.29 6.54
C ALA A 14 14.85 -15.24 7.53
N GLY A 15 14.27 -16.43 7.73
CA GLY A 15 14.82 -17.37 8.67
C GLY A 15 14.67 -16.93 10.12
N VAL A 16 13.56 -16.28 10.45
CA VAL A 16 13.29 -15.79 11.79
C VAL A 16 12.00 -16.39 12.33
N THR A 17 11.78 -16.20 13.63
CA THR A 17 10.55 -16.69 14.25
C THR A 17 9.36 -15.84 13.82
N LYS A 18 8.16 -16.36 14.00
CA LYS A 18 6.94 -15.61 13.68
C LYS A 18 6.84 -14.36 14.54
N LYS A 19 7.29 -14.42 15.78
CA LYS A 19 7.27 -13.24 16.65
C LYS A 19 8.15 -12.12 16.10
N VAL A 20 9.38 -12.48 15.72
CA VAL A 20 10.29 -11.49 15.13
C VAL A 20 9.72 -10.96 13.83
N ALA A 21 9.17 -11.85 13.00
CA ALA A 21 8.57 -11.43 11.72
C ALA A 21 7.40 -10.48 11.95
N THR A 22 6.58 -10.74 12.97
CA THR A 22 5.47 -9.87 13.33
C THR A 22 5.98 -8.47 13.67
N ASP A 23 7.00 -8.39 14.50
CA ASP A 23 7.57 -7.12 14.92
C ASP A 23 8.16 -6.37 13.73
N VAL A 24 8.87 -7.08 12.86
CA VAL A 24 9.50 -6.48 11.69
C VAL A 24 8.44 -5.96 10.71
N VAL A 25 7.42 -6.76 10.42
CA VAL A 25 6.37 -6.36 9.49
C VAL A 25 5.63 -5.13 10.03
N ASN A 26 5.28 -5.15 11.32
CA ASN A 26 4.59 -4.02 11.93
C ASN A 26 5.46 -2.77 11.90
N ALA A 27 6.74 -2.89 12.24
CA ALA A 27 7.65 -1.75 12.24
C ALA A 27 7.81 -1.18 10.83
N THR A 28 7.85 -2.05 9.82
CA THR A 28 7.99 -1.63 8.43
C THR A 28 6.79 -0.78 8.01
N PHE A 29 5.58 -1.28 8.24
CA PHE A 29 4.39 -0.56 7.84
C PHE A 29 4.17 0.71 8.67
N ASP A 30 4.50 0.66 9.95
CA ASP A 30 4.39 1.85 10.81
C ASP A 30 5.35 2.94 10.34
N SER A 31 6.56 2.57 9.92
CA SER A 31 7.53 3.53 9.40
C SER A 31 7.03 4.18 8.12
N ILE A 32 6.46 3.39 7.21
CA ILE A 32 5.90 3.91 5.97
C ILE A 32 4.75 4.86 6.28
N LYS A 33 3.89 4.46 7.21
CA LYS A 33 2.74 5.27 7.62
C LYS A 33 3.19 6.60 8.20
N ALA A 34 4.23 6.58 9.04
CA ALA A 34 4.75 7.79 9.67
C ALA A 34 5.29 8.77 8.63
N GLU A 35 6.02 8.27 7.64
CA GLU A 35 6.53 9.12 6.58
C GLU A 35 5.41 9.74 5.75
N LEU A 36 4.40 8.94 5.42
CA LEU A 36 3.26 9.44 4.66
C LEU A 36 2.46 10.47 5.46
N ALA A 37 2.41 10.31 6.78
CA ALA A 37 1.75 11.29 7.64
C ALA A 37 2.45 12.64 7.61
N LYS A 38 3.76 12.65 7.36
CA LYS A 38 4.54 13.88 7.18
C LYS A 38 4.45 14.41 5.76
N LYS A 39 3.67 13.77 4.90
CA LYS A 39 3.56 14.10 3.48
C LYS A 39 4.84 13.86 2.72
N GLU A 40 5.67 12.96 3.22
CA GLU A 40 6.92 12.57 2.59
C GLU A 40 6.69 11.35 1.71
N LYS A 41 7.53 11.22 0.72
CA LYS A 41 7.49 10.10 -0.19
C LYS A 41 8.38 8.97 0.34
N VAL A 42 7.91 7.72 0.19
CA VAL A 42 8.70 6.56 0.55
C VAL A 42 9.02 5.80 -0.74
N GLN A 43 10.25 5.88 -1.18
CA GLN A 43 10.68 5.25 -2.42
C GLN A 43 11.44 3.96 -2.10
N LEU A 44 10.90 2.84 -2.57
CA LEU A 44 11.52 1.52 -2.38
C LEU A 44 12.03 1.03 -3.72
N ILE A 45 13.32 1.15 -3.92
CA ILE A 45 13.95 0.76 -5.19
C ILE A 45 13.68 -0.71 -5.47
N GLY A 46 13.19 -1.00 -6.68
CA GLY A 46 12.86 -2.35 -7.07
C GLY A 46 11.46 -2.79 -6.69
N PHE A 47 10.72 -1.98 -5.97
CA PHE A 47 9.36 -2.31 -5.55
C PHE A 47 8.36 -1.25 -6.00
N GLY A 48 8.51 -0.03 -5.52
CA GLY A 48 7.58 1.04 -5.88
C GLY A 48 7.73 2.23 -4.95
N THR A 49 6.80 3.17 -5.08
CA THR A 49 6.85 4.40 -4.32
C THR A 49 5.51 4.65 -3.67
N PHE A 50 5.52 4.94 -2.37
CA PHE A 50 4.35 5.41 -1.65
C PHE A 50 4.39 6.92 -1.58
N GLU A 51 3.28 7.58 -1.87
CA GLU A 51 3.18 9.03 -1.85
C GLU A 51 1.89 9.45 -1.19
N ALA A 52 1.91 10.64 -0.57
CA ALA A 52 0.69 11.26 -0.07
C ALA A 52 0.33 12.36 -1.06
N LYS A 53 -0.74 12.18 -1.80
CA LYS A 53 -1.18 13.15 -2.80
C LYS A 53 -2.31 14.00 -2.24
N LYS A 54 -2.22 15.29 -2.48
CA LYS A 54 -3.25 16.21 -2.03
C LYS A 54 -4.45 16.11 -2.95
N ARG A 55 -5.62 15.92 -2.34
CA ARG A 55 -6.90 15.95 -3.05
C ARG A 55 -7.60 17.23 -2.67
N GLY A 56 -7.99 18.03 -3.67
CA GLY A 56 -8.70 19.26 -3.41
C GLY A 56 -10.11 19.01 -2.91
N ALA A 57 -10.69 20.03 -2.29
CA ALA A 57 -12.08 19.96 -1.86
C ALA A 57 -12.98 19.78 -3.08
N ARG A 58 -14.02 18.98 -2.93
CA ARG A 58 -14.94 18.72 -4.03
C ARG A 58 -16.30 18.38 -3.47
N GLN A 59 -17.29 18.34 -4.35
CA GLN A 59 -18.61 17.91 -3.98
C GLN A 59 -18.81 16.46 -4.41
N GLY A 60 -19.37 15.69 -3.50
CA GLY A 60 -19.75 14.33 -3.81
C GLY A 60 -21.24 14.17 -3.61
N ILE A 61 -21.73 12.96 -3.84
CA ILE A 61 -23.12 12.65 -3.64
C ILE A 61 -23.21 11.51 -2.66
N ASN A 62 -24.03 11.68 -1.62
CA ASN A 62 -24.27 10.62 -0.66
C ASN A 62 -25.10 9.54 -1.36
N PRO A 63 -24.55 8.35 -1.59
CA PRO A 63 -25.27 7.30 -2.32
C PRO A 63 -26.52 6.81 -1.59
N ARG A 64 -26.60 7.06 -0.29
CA ARG A 64 -27.72 6.60 0.50
C ARG A 64 -28.92 7.52 0.39
N THR A 65 -28.68 8.82 0.36
CA THR A 65 -29.76 9.82 0.34
C THR A 65 -29.84 10.60 -0.96
N GLY A 66 -28.82 10.53 -1.79
CA GLY A 66 -28.74 11.30 -3.01
C GLY A 66 -28.42 12.76 -2.81
N GLU A 67 -28.14 13.15 -1.58
CA GLU A 67 -27.82 14.53 -1.26
C GLU A 67 -26.36 14.86 -1.58
N LYS A 68 -26.13 16.12 -1.95
CA LYS A 68 -24.78 16.59 -2.19
C LYS A 68 -24.06 16.78 -0.86
N VAL A 69 -22.85 16.28 -0.80
CA VAL A 69 -22.00 16.49 0.40
C VAL A 69 -20.72 17.13 -0.02
N LYS A 70 -20.16 17.92 0.88
CA LYS A 70 -18.91 18.59 0.64
C LYS A 70 -17.77 17.73 1.16
N ILE A 71 -16.86 17.38 0.27
CA ILE A 71 -15.69 16.59 0.64
C ILE A 71 -14.53 17.54 0.83
N ALA A 72 -14.01 17.62 2.04
CA ALA A 72 -12.92 18.51 2.36
C ALA A 72 -11.63 18.08 1.68
N ALA A 73 -10.75 19.05 1.48
CA ALA A 73 -9.42 18.73 0.97
C ALA A 73 -8.70 17.81 1.93
N SER A 74 -7.98 16.84 1.39
CA SER A 74 -7.28 15.87 2.21
C SER A 74 -6.10 15.30 1.43
N TYR A 75 -5.25 14.56 2.13
CA TYR A 75 -4.17 13.83 1.48
C TYR A 75 -4.57 12.36 1.39
N ALA A 76 -4.34 11.79 0.23
CA ALA A 76 -4.62 10.38 -0.01
C ALA A 76 -3.32 9.64 -0.24
N PRO A 77 -3.06 8.55 0.50
CA PRO A 77 -1.89 7.74 0.21
C PRO A 77 -2.09 7.00 -1.10
N THR A 78 -1.05 6.98 -1.91
CA THR A 78 -1.08 6.27 -3.18
C THR A 78 0.19 5.45 -3.31
N PHE A 79 0.09 4.36 -4.07
CA PHE A 79 1.23 3.51 -4.35
C PHE A 79 1.45 3.44 -5.85
N LYS A 80 2.68 3.71 -6.26
CA LYS A 80 3.06 3.62 -7.67
C LYS A 80 4.05 2.48 -7.82
N ALA A 81 3.65 1.44 -8.54
CA ALA A 81 4.50 0.28 -8.72
C ALA A 81 5.74 0.63 -9.50
N GLY A 82 6.87 0.11 -9.07
CA GLY A 82 8.11 0.28 -9.79
C GLY A 82 8.17 -0.65 -11.00
N LYS A 83 9.14 -0.38 -11.88
CA LYS A 83 9.30 -1.16 -13.09
C LYS A 83 9.55 -2.63 -12.78
N ALA A 84 10.40 -2.92 -11.82
CA ALA A 84 10.71 -4.30 -11.45
C ALA A 84 9.48 -5.04 -10.96
N LEU A 85 8.65 -4.39 -10.15
CA LEU A 85 7.43 -4.99 -9.64
C LEU A 85 6.44 -5.24 -10.76
N LYS A 86 6.28 -4.28 -11.67
CA LYS A 86 5.39 -4.45 -12.82
C LYS A 86 5.82 -5.62 -13.68
N THR A 87 7.11 -5.75 -13.91
CA THR A 87 7.67 -6.85 -14.69
C THR A 87 7.37 -8.19 -14.03
N GLU A 88 7.55 -8.26 -12.71
CA GLU A 88 7.31 -9.48 -11.95
C GLU A 88 5.84 -9.90 -12.01
N VAL A 89 4.93 -8.93 -11.90
CA VAL A 89 3.50 -9.20 -11.95
C VAL A 89 3.06 -9.66 -13.33
N ASN A 90 3.65 -9.15 -14.38
CA ASN A 90 3.29 -9.47 -15.76
C ASN A 90 4.13 -10.58 -16.36
N LYS A 91 4.90 -11.23 -15.59
CA LYS A 91 5.77 -12.31 -15.98
C LYS A 91 4.95 -13.55 -16.25
N LYS A 92 4.79 -13.96 -17.41
CA LYS A 92 4.02 -15.08 -17.77
C LYS A 92 2.57 -14.96 -17.81
N LYS A 93 2.47 -15.18 -17.70
CA LYS A 93 1.50 -15.40 -17.69
C LYS A 93 0.51 -15.46 -17.34
N ARG A 94 0.49 -15.68 -17.57
CA ARG A 94 -0.24 -15.98 -17.09
C ARG A 94 -1.25 -15.86 -16.65
N ALA A 95 -1.29 -16.18 -17.01
CA ALA A 95 -2.05 -16.38 -16.61
C ALA A 95 -3.01 -16.11 -16.02
N THR A 96 -2.90 -16.13 -15.90
CA THR A 96 -3.63 -16.11 -15.28
C THR A 96 -4.50 -15.37 -14.88
N LYS A 97 -4.54 -15.23 -15.24
CA LYS A 97 -5.13 -14.73 -14.89
C LYS A 97 -5.92 -14.15 -14.55
N LYS A 98 -6.03 -13.96 -14.63
CA LYS A 98 -6.71 -13.59 -14.19
C LYS A 98 -7.25 -13.13 -13.76
N ALA A 99 -7.20 -12.98 -13.92
CA ALA A 99 -7.63 -12.83 -13.41
C ALA A 99 -8.11 -12.60 -13.07
#